data_6eb34c7084211376c051e7c3b479eddc
#
_entry.id   6eb34c7084211376c051e7c3b479eddc
#
_cell.length_a   1.000
_cell.length_b   1.000
_cell.length_c   1.000
_cell.angle_alpha   90.00
_cell.angle_beta   90.00
_cell.angle_gamma   90.00
#
_symmetry.space_group_name_H-M   'P 1'
#
loop_
_entity.id
_entity.type
_entity.pdbx_description
1 polymer ?
#
loop_
_entity_poly.entity_id
_entity_poly.type
_entity_poly.pdbx_seq_one_letter_code
_entity_poly.pdbx_strand_id
1 'polypeptide(L)'
;MRIPRGLGKWSLIIVAVACVWALVKIALPSQAARASGPPDYVTTGVFTTSHPTALAAAKDFLDIHPEHPAQPIAFTHTVHLAKGLQCNFCHTGVDQGPVASIPDVTFCMTCHSAIDTDHPEIKKIAAYKARGEEIPWVRVYNYSESAHVKFNHAPHIRAGVDCATCHSDMTKQTTAERKVNLDMGFCLQCHEQKKVSIDCETCHD
;
A
#
# COMPACT_ATOMS: atom_id res chain seq x y z
N MET A 1 -65.03 14.37 -18.30
CA MET A 1 -63.90 13.44 -18.15
C MET A 1 -62.70 14.23 -17.66
N ARG A 2 -62.34 14.14 -16.35
CA ARG A 2 -61.29 14.96 -15.75
C ARG A 2 -59.98 14.13 -15.69
N ILE A 3 -58.91 14.61 -16.33
CA ILE A 3 -57.58 14.03 -16.30
C ILE A 3 -56.91 14.38 -14.95
N PRO A 4 -56.38 13.43 -14.18
CA PRO A 4 -55.75 13.70 -12.93
C PRO A 4 -54.40 14.44 -13.11
N ARG A 5 -54.29 15.64 -12.58
CA ARG A 5 -53.08 16.45 -12.50
C ARG A 5 -52.26 16.01 -11.28
N GLY A 6 -51.33 15.07 -11.47
CA GLY A 6 -50.50 14.67 -10.33
C GLY A 6 -49.25 13.82 -10.65
N LEU A 7 -49.13 13.32 -11.87
CA LEU A 7 -48.08 12.35 -12.20
C LEU A 7 -46.80 12.95 -12.85
N GLY A 8 -46.77 14.26 -13.17
CA GLY A 8 -45.69 14.78 -14.03
C GLY A 8 -44.34 14.97 -13.37
N LYS A 9 -44.26 15.25 -12.07
CA LYS A 9 -42.98 15.58 -11.43
C LYS A 9 -42.22 14.35 -10.97
N TRP A 10 -42.87 13.33 -10.46
CA TRP A 10 -42.26 12.11 -10.00
C TRP A 10 -41.75 11.22 -11.16
N SER A 11 -42.48 11.19 -12.28
CA SER A 11 -42.09 10.46 -13.46
C SER A 11 -40.81 11.01 -14.08
N LEU A 12 -40.61 12.34 -14.09
CA LEU A 12 -39.39 12.97 -14.58
C LEU A 12 -38.19 12.66 -13.70
N ILE A 13 -38.35 12.62 -12.38
CA ILE A 13 -37.27 12.27 -11.44
C ILE A 13 -36.87 10.80 -11.60
N ILE A 14 -37.82 9.89 -11.75
CA ILE A 14 -37.53 8.46 -11.93
C ILE A 14 -36.80 8.23 -13.27
N VAL A 15 -37.19 8.90 -14.34
CA VAL A 15 -36.52 8.81 -15.63
C VAL A 15 -35.10 9.40 -15.55
N ALA A 16 -34.92 10.54 -14.90
CA ALA A 16 -33.58 11.16 -14.70
C ALA A 16 -32.65 10.24 -13.90
N VAL A 17 -33.13 9.64 -12.81
CA VAL A 17 -32.35 8.69 -11.99
C VAL A 17 -32.03 7.43 -12.77
N ALA A 18 -32.98 6.90 -13.55
CA ALA A 18 -32.75 5.73 -14.40
C ALA A 18 -31.73 6.02 -15.53
N CYS A 19 -31.76 7.20 -16.13
CA CYS A 19 -30.77 7.62 -17.13
C CYS A 19 -29.39 7.78 -16.54
N VAL A 20 -29.25 8.39 -15.35
CA VAL A 20 -27.97 8.49 -14.64
C VAL A 20 -27.45 7.09 -14.28
N TRP A 21 -28.30 6.17 -13.84
CA TRP A 21 -27.93 4.79 -13.54
C TRP A 21 -27.49 4.00 -14.79
N ALA A 22 -28.16 4.22 -15.90
CA ALA A 22 -27.79 3.63 -17.18
C ALA A 22 -26.46 4.18 -17.70
N LEU A 23 -26.23 5.48 -17.59
CA LEU A 23 -24.97 6.13 -17.97
C LEU A 23 -23.80 5.68 -17.09
N VAL A 24 -24.03 5.50 -15.78
CA VAL A 24 -23.00 4.97 -14.86
C VAL A 24 -22.66 3.52 -15.22
N LYS A 25 -23.62 2.69 -15.61
CA LYS A 25 -23.34 1.31 -16.06
C LYS A 25 -22.60 1.22 -17.39
N ILE A 26 -22.81 2.18 -18.30
CA ILE A 26 -22.12 2.24 -19.59
C ILE A 26 -20.69 2.75 -19.40
N ALA A 27 -20.45 3.61 -18.43
CA ALA A 27 -19.12 4.17 -18.13
C ALA A 27 -18.23 3.23 -17.29
N LEU A 28 -18.79 2.18 -16.67
CA LEU A 28 -18.00 1.20 -15.93
C LEU A 28 -17.73 -0.01 -16.82
N PRO A 29 -16.47 -0.25 -17.23
CA PRO A 29 -16.15 -1.48 -17.95
C PRO A 29 -16.49 -2.69 -17.08
N SER A 30 -17.20 -3.66 -17.65
CA SER A 30 -17.56 -4.89 -16.96
C SER A 30 -16.29 -5.59 -16.47
N GLN A 31 -16.24 -5.95 -15.20
CA GLN A 31 -15.15 -6.74 -14.61
C GLN A 31 -15.25 -8.22 -15.05
N ALA A 32 -15.27 -8.46 -16.34
CA ALA A 32 -15.19 -9.81 -16.88
C ALA A 32 -13.72 -10.17 -17.13
N ALA A 33 -13.23 -11.13 -16.34
CA ALA A 33 -12.03 -11.95 -16.57
C ALA A 33 -10.74 -11.17 -16.87
N ARG A 34 -9.99 -10.80 -15.83
CA ARG A 34 -8.55 -10.55 -15.95
C ARG A 34 -7.81 -11.86 -15.72
N ALA A 35 -7.26 -12.38 -16.79
CA ALA A 35 -6.23 -13.42 -16.76
C ALA A 35 -5.04 -12.92 -15.94
N SER A 36 -4.42 -13.83 -15.18
CA SER A 36 -3.20 -13.64 -14.42
C SER A 36 -2.00 -13.42 -15.36
N GLY A 37 -1.75 -12.17 -15.71
CA GLY A 37 -0.54 -11.69 -16.36
C GLY A 37 0.01 -10.48 -15.60
N PRO A 38 1.29 -10.10 -15.80
CA PRO A 38 1.77 -8.82 -15.29
C PRO A 38 0.86 -7.69 -15.78
N PRO A 39 0.66 -6.61 -15.00
CA PRO A 39 -0.26 -5.57 -15.37
C PRO A 39 0.13 -4.98 -16.73
N ASP A 40 -0.64 -5.29 -17.77
CA ASP A 40 -0.53 -4.62 -19.05
C ASP A 40 -0.93 -3.15 -18.79
N TYR A 41 0.00 -2.25 -19.03
CA TYR A 41 -0.27 -0.84 -19.02
C TYR A 41 -1.28 -0.54 -20.13
N VAL A 42 -2.54 -0.41 -19.75
CA VAL A 42 -3.58 0.00 -20.69
C VAL A 42 -3.39 1.49 -20.99
N THR A 43 -2.70 1.76 -22.09
CA THR A 43 -2.60 3.11 -22.65
C THR A 43 -3.93 3.51 -23.26
N THR A 44 -4.82 4.11 -22.49
CA THR A 44 -6.05 4.72 -23.00
C THR A 44 -6.02 6.22 -22.71
N GLY A 45 -5.64 7.00 -23.72
CA GLY A 45 -5.77 8.45 -23.73
C GLY A 45 -4.58 9.22 -23.14
N VAL A 46 -4.78 10.52 -22.93
CA VAL A 46 -3.76 11.51 -22.53
C VAL A 46 -3.22 11.28 -21.11
N PHE A 47 -3.89 10.47 -20.32
CA PHE A 47 -3.48 10.14 -18.95
C PHE A 47 -3.30 8.63 -18.81
N THR A 48 -2.05 8.19 -18.64
CA THR A 48 -1.73 6.83 -18.20
C THR A 48 -1.58 6.84 -16.68
N THR A 49 -2.26 5.93 -15.99
CA THR A 49 -2.12 5.75 -14.54
C THR A 49 -1.85 4.27 -14.26
N SER A 50 -0.91 3.99 -13.35
CA SER A 50 -0.64 2.65 -12.83
C SER A 50 -1.77 2.10 -11.95
N HIS A 51 -2.77 2.93 -11.63
CA HIS A 51 -3.86 2.55 -10.74
C HIS A 51 -4.89 1.65 -11.44
N PRO A 52 -5.33 0.56 -10.78
CA PRO A 52 -6.28 -0.39 -11.35
C PRO A 52 -7.69 0.20 -11.52
N THR A 53 -8.01 1.29 -10.84
CA THR A 53 -9.31 1.97 -10.92
C THR A 53 -9.16 3.48 -10.79
N ALA A 54 -10.11 4.26 -11.35
CA ALA A 54 -10.17 5.70 -11.18
C ALA A 54 -10.30 6.12 -9.69
N LEU A 55 -10.98 5.31 -8.88
CA LEU A 55 -11.09 5.55 -7.43
C LEU A 55 -9.75 5.35 -6.73
N ALA A 56 -8.95 4.36 -7.13
CA ALA A 56 -7.60 4.17 -6.60
C ALA A 56 -6.71 5.35 -6.96
N ALA A 57 -6.76 5.82 -8.21
CA ALA A 57 -6.05 7.02 -8.66
C ALA A 57 -6.45 8.28 -7.87
N ALA A 58 -7.77 8.46 -7.65
CA ALA A 58 -8.27 9.61 -6.89
C ALA A 58 -7.83 9.57 -5.41
N LYS A 59 -7.84 8.40 -4.78
CA LYS A 59 -7.36 8.24 -3.40
C LYS A 59 -5.88 8.54 -3.28
N ASP A 60 -5.08 8.07 -4.22
CA ASP A 60 -3.64 8.33 -4.25
C ASP A 60 -3.35 9.82 -4.48
N PHE A 61 -4.03 10.42 -5.45
CA PHE A 61 -3.92 11.87 -5.70
C PHE A 61 -4.28 12.74 -4.48
N LEU A 62 -5.28 12.31 -3.70
CA LEU A 62 -5.73 13.00 -2.49
C LEU A 62 -4.97 12.56 -1.23
N ASP A 63 -3.96 11.69 -1.37
CA ASP A 63 -3.21 11.08 -0.26
C ASP A 63 -4.11 10.39 0.79
N ILE A 64 -5.23 9.80 0.33
CA ILE A 64 -6.18 9.09 1.19
C ILE A 64 -5.75 7.63 1.32
N HIS A 65 -4.78 7.38 2.18
CA HIS A 65 -4.33 6.03 2.50
C HIS A 65 -4.81 5.62 3.89
N PRO A 66 -5.22 4.35 4.08
CA PRO A 66 -5.54 3.88 5.41
C PRO A 66 -4.26 3.81 6.27
N GLU A 67 -4.32 4.37 7.48
CA GLU A 67 -3.22 4.26 8.45
C GLU A 67 -2.89 2.80 8.79
N HIS A 68 -3.90 1.93 8.71
CA HIS A 68 -3.83 0.51 9.02
C HIS A 68 -4.41 -0.32 7.87
N PRO A 69 -3.67 -0.54 6.79
CA PRO A 69 -4.16 -1.39 5.71
C PRO A 69 -4.29 -2.84 6.20
N ALA A 70 -5.41 -3.48 5.84
CA ALA A 70 -5.61 -4.89 6.14
C ALA A 70 -4.53 -5.73 5.45
N GLN A 71 -3.81 -6.53 6.23
CA GLN A 71 -2.77 -7.42 5.74
C GLN A 71 -3.32 -8.84 5.52
N PRO A 72 -2.82 -9.58 4.53
CA PRO A 72 -3.23 -10.98 4.31
C PRO A 72 -2.85 -11.91 5.46
N ILE A 73 -1.78 -11.59 6.18
CA ILE A 73 -1.31 -12.28 7.38
C ILE A 73 -1.21 -11.26 8.51
N ALA A 74 -1.75 -11.60 9.67
CA ALA A 74 -1.60 -10.80 10.88
C ALA A 74 -0.19 -10.99 11.50
N PHE A 75 0.82 -10.47 10.79
CA PHE A 75 2.21 -10.55 11.23
C PHE A 75 2.47 -9.60 12.40
N THR A 76 3.11 -10.08 13.45
CA THR A 76 3.43 -9.29 14.63
C THR A 76 4.95 -9.07 14.79
N HIS A 77 5.38 -7.83 14.60
CA HIS A 77 6.76 -7.43 14.84
C HIS A 77 7.16 -7.61 16.31
N THR A 78 6.27 -7.28 17.24
CA THR A 78 6.49 -7.38 18.69
C THR A 78 7.02 -8.76 19.09
N VAL A 79 6.40 -9.84 18.60
CA VAL A 79 6.79 -11.21 18.96
C VAL A 79 8.18 -11.55 18.41
N HIS A 80 8.45 -11.22 17.16
CA HIS A 80 9.72 -11.54 16.49
C HIS A 80 10.89 -10.75 17.07
N LEU A 81 10.70 -9.44 17.31
CA LEU A 81 11.71 -8.57 17.91
C LEU A 81 12.01 -8.98 19.37
N ALA A 82 11.00 -9.42 20.13
CA ALA A 82 11.18 -9.96 21.48
C ALA A 82 12.02 -11.26 21.51
N LYS A 83 12.14 -11.98 20.38
CA LYS A 83 13.02 -13.13 20.22
C LYS A 83 14.46 -12.75 19.80
N GLY A 84 14.77 -11.47 19.74
CA GLY A 84 16.10 -10.95 19.40
C GLY A 84 16.38 -10.83 17.90
N LEU A 85 15.37 -11.03 17.04
CA LEU A 85 15.54 -10.80 15.61
C LEU A 85 15.69 -9.30 15.32
N GLN A 86 16.67 -8.94 14.50
CA GLN A 86 16.92 -7.56 14.10
C GLN A 86 16.15 -7.19 12.84
N CYS A 87 15.89 -5.90 12.63
CA CYS A 87 15.13 -5.40 11.47
C CYS A 87 15.71 -5.91 10.14
N ASN A 88 17.02 -5.78 9.96
CA ASN A 88 17.74 -6.18 8.74
C ASN A 88 17.85 -7.69 8.55
N PHE A 89 17.51 -8.51 9.54
CA PHE A 89 17.41 -9.95 9.36
C PHE A 89 16.31 -10.34 8.36
N CYS A 90 15.19 -9.60 8.41
CA CYS A 90 14.05 -9.78 7.51
C CYS A 90 14.05 -8.76 6.36
N HIS A 91 14.42 -7.52 6.64
CA HIS A 91 14.45 -6.43 5.65
C HIS A 91 15.87 -6.26 5.09
N THR A 92 16.32 -7.25 4.34
CA THR A 92 17.73 -7.37 3.88
C THR A 92 18.15 -6.35 2.84
N GLY A 93 17.20 -5.60 2.24
CA GLY A 93 17.50 -4.58 1.22
C GLY A 93 17.76 -3.17 1.77
N VAL A 94 17.62 -2.95 3.09
CA VAL A 94 17.66 -1.59 3.68
C VAL A 94 18.99 -0.86 3.52
N ASP A 95 20.11 -1.57 3.46
CA ASP A 95 21.45 -1.02 3.31
C ASP A 95 21.95 -1.05 1.85
N GLN A 96 21.18 -1.61 0.94
CA GLN A 96 21.56 -1.84 -0.44
C GLN A 96 20.90 -0.88 -1.43
N GLY A 97 19.68 -0.42 -1.15
CA GLY A 97 18.93 0.37 -2.10
C GLY A 97 17.70 1.09 -1.54
N PRO A 98 16.81 1.48 -2.44
CA PRO A 98 15.60 2.21 -2.06
C PRO A 98 14.57 1.34 -1.34
N VAL A 99 14.54 0.03 -1.60
CA VAL A 99 13.52 -0.89 -1.09
C VAL A 99 14.09 -1.74 0.03
N ALA A 100 13.41 -1.74 1.18
CA ALA A 100 13.81 -2.55 2.33
C ALA A 100 13.68 -4.06 2.11
N SER A 101 12.86 -4.46 1.15
CA SER A 101 12.40 -5.83 0.91
C SER A 101 11.51 -6.40 2.03
N ILE A 102 10.78 -7.43 1.70
CA ILE A 102 10.02 -8.28 2.64
C ILE A 102 10.43 -9.71 2.35
N PRO A 103 10.67 -10.55 3.37
CA PRO A 103 11.05 -11.94 3.17
C PRO A 103 10.00 -12.71 2.38
N ASP A 104 10.45 -13.61 1.53
CA ASP A 104 9.58 -14.54 0.82
C ASP A 104 8.94 -15.58 1.77
N VAL A 105 7.95 -16.29 1.27
CA VAL A 105 7.26 -17.34 2.03
C VAL A 105 8.22 -18.45 2.46
N THR A 106 9.25 -18.74 1.65
CA THR A 106 10.23 -19.78 1.96
C THR A 106 11.06 -19.41 3.18
N PHE A 107 11.45 -18.15 3.29
CA PHE A 107 12.18 -17.63 4.44
C PHE A 107 11.35 -17.77 5.73
N CYS A 108 10.08 -17.42 5.72
CA CYS A 108 9.18 -17.58 6.87
C CYS A 108 9.11 -19.04 7.30
N MET A 109 8.97 -19.96 6.35
CA MET A 109 8.85 -21.40 6.60
C MET A 109 10.16 -22.05 7.01
N THR A 110 11.30 -21.37 6.97
CA THR A 110 12.56 -21.86 7.52
C THR A 110 12.43 -22.17 9.03
N CYS A 111 11.70 -21.34 9.75
CA CYS A 111 11.42 -21.53 11.18
C CYS A 111 10.03 -22.13 11.41
N HIS A 112 9.01 -21.64 10.71
CA HIS A 112 7.61 -21.99 10.94
C HIS A 112 7.20 -23.36 10.36
N SER A 113 8.10 -24.07 9.70
CA SER A 113 7.91 -25.50 9.41
C SER A 113 7.95 -26.37 10.67
N ALA A 114 8.55 -25.87 11.77
CA ALA A 114 8.70 -26.58 13.04
C ALA A 114 8.21 -25.77 14.26
N ILE A 115 8.05 -24.46 14.11
CA ILE A 115 7.67 -23.58 15.23
C ILE A 115 6.26 -23.04 14.98
N ASP A 116 5.40 -23.19 15.98
CA ASP A 116 4.04 -22.63 16.05
C ASP A 116 3.14 -23.07 14.87
N THR A 117 3.34 -24.29 14.40
CA THR A 117 2.71 -24.85 13.19
C THR A 117 1.18 -24.87 13.24
N ASP A 118 0.60 -24.92 14.44
CA ASP A 118 -0.86 -24.95 14.63
C ASP A 118 -1.52 -23.56 14.63
N HIS A 119 -0.71 -22.49 14.72
CA HIS A 119 -1.24 -21.14 14.71
C HIS A 119 -1.93 -20.81 13.38
N PRO A 120 -3.13 -20.19 13.40
CA PRO A 120 -3.91 -19.92 12.19
C PRO A 120 -3.14 -19.13 11.11
N GLU A 121 -2.34 -18.13 11.51
CA GLU A 121 -1.56 -17.34 10.56
C GLU A 121 -0.41 -18.14 9.94
N ILE A 122 0.20 -19.06 10.71
CA ILE A 122 1.24 -19.96 10.17
C ILE A 122 0.65 -20.95 9.17
N LYS A 123 -0.57 -21.45 9.42
CA LYS A 123 -1.30 -22.29 8.45
C LYS A 123 -1.58 -21.54 7.14
N LYS A 124 -1.88 -20.23 7.20
CA LYS A 124 -2.02 -19.40 5.99
C LYS A 124 -0.69 -19.30 5.22
N ILE A 125 0.42 -19.04 5.92
CA ILE A 125 1.77 -18.98 5.30
C ILE A 125 2.11 -20.31 4.64
N ALA A 126 1.89 -21.43 5.33
CA ALA A 126 2.10 -22.76 4.77
C ALA A 126 1.23 -23.04 3.53
N ALA A 127 0.00 -22.51 3.49
CA ALA A 127 -0.87 -22.62 2.32
C ALA A 127 -0.35 -21.81 1.13
N TYR A 128 0.20 -20.59 1.33
CA TYR A 128 0.90 -19.85 0.28
C TYR A 128 2.09 -20.64 -0.26
N LYS A 129 2.92 -21.17 0.63
CA LYS A 129 4.07 -22.02 0.26
C LYS A 129 3.64 -23.23 -0.58
N ALA A 130 2.57 -23.93 -0.17
CA ALA A 130 2.08 -25.11 -0.86
C ALA A 130 1.57 -24.82 -2.27
N ARG A 131 1.09 -23.59 -2.53
CA ARG A 131 0.63 -23.15 -3.85
C ARG A 131 1.76 -22.54 -4.70
N GLY A 132 2.96 -22.37 -4.13
CA GLY A 132 4.05 -21.66 -4.81
C GLY A 132 3.77 -20.16 -5.01
N GLU A 133 2.97 -19.57 -4.13
CA GLU A 133 2.57 -18.16 -4.17
C GLU A 133 3.29 -17.37 -3.09
N GLU A 134 3.59 -16.11 -3.38
CA GLU A 134 4.04 -15.16 -2.37
C GLU A 134 2.87 -14.46 -1.68
N ILE A 135 3.10 -14.01 -0.45
CA ILE A 135 2.09 -13.28 0.32
C ILE A 135 1.92 -11.89 -0.29
N PRO A 136 0.71 -11.49 -0.71
CA PRO A 136 0.47 -10.18 -1.31
C PRO A 136 0.41 -9.08 -0.26
N TRP A 137 1.55 -8.78 0.36
CA TRP A 137 1.65 -7.75 1.38
C TRP A 137 1.21 -6.37 0.88
N VAL A 138 0.47 -5.65 1.70
CA VAL A 138 0.10 -4.27 1.44
C VAL A 138 1.13 -3.33 2.07
N ARG A 139 1.69 -2.44 1.26
CA ARG A 139 2.67 -1.46 1.74
C ARG A 139 2.01 -0.46 2.69
N VAL A 140 2.58 -0.30 3.88
CA VAL A 140 2.09 0.61 4.93
C VAL A 140 2.62 2.03 4.71
N TYR A 141 3.91 2.17 4.40
CA TYR A 141 4.53 3.44 4.06
C TYR A 141 4.69 3.54 2.54
N ASN A 142 4.02 4.50 1.95
CA ASN A 142 4.08 4.79 0.52
C ASN A 142 3.98 6.30 0.31
N TYR A 143 4.47 6.77 -0.81
CA TYR A 143 4.25 8.11 -1.32
C TYR A 143 3.30 8.05 -2.50
N SER A 144 2.53 9.13 -2.72
CA SER A 144 1.77 9.28 -3.96
C SER A 144 2.71 9.26 -5.16
N GLU A 145 2.34 8.58 -6.23
CA GLU A 145 3.11 8.59 -7.47
C GLU A 145 3.25 10.02 -8.01
N SER A 146 2.23 10.86 -7.83
CA SER A 146 2.25 12.26 -8.23
C SER A 146 3.25 13.12 -7.44
N ALA A 147 3.72 12.64 -6.30
CA ALA A 147 4.74 13.33 -5.51
C ALA A 147 6.16 13.12 -6.06
N HIS A 148 6.37 12.16 -6.97
CA HIS A 148 7.67 11.87 -7.59
C HIS A 148 8.82 11.72 -6.60
N VAL A 149 8.55 11.11 -5.42
CA VAL A 149 9.55 10.96 -4.36
C VAL A 149 10.45 9.77 -4.62
N LYS A 150 11.75 10.02 -4.77
CA LYS A 150 12.80 9.00 -4.87
C LYS A 150 13.52 8.79 -3.54
N PHE A 151 12.86 8.12 -2.62
CA PHE A 151 13.46 7.79 -1.33
C PHE A 151 14.40 6.58 -1.47
N ASN A 152 15.54 6.64 -0.76
CA ASN A 152 16.50 5.53 -0.70
C ASN A 152 16.89 5.24 0.76
N HIS A 153 16.65 4.02 1.23
CA HIS A 153 17.05 3.60 2.58
C HIS A 153 18.56 3.59 2.79
N ALA A 154 19.30 3.11 1.82
CA ALA A 154 20.73 2.83 1.98
C ALA A 154 21.56 4.01 2.50
N PRO A 155 21.46 5.26 2.00
CA PRO A 155 22.21 6.38 2.55
C PRO A 155 21.81 6.72 3.99
N HIS A 156 20.53 6.58 4.36
CA HIS A 156 20.05 6.85 5.70
C HIS A 156 20.57 5.83 6.71
N ILE A 157 20.55 4.55 6.36
CA ILE A 157 21.09 3.46 7.20
C ILE A 157 22.61 3.62 7.36
N ARG A 158 23.34 3.93 6.29
CA ARG A 158 24.79 4.18 6.35
C ARG A 158 25.14 5.42 7.18
N ALA A 159 24.24 6.41 7.24
CA ALA A 159 24.37 7.58 8.10
C ALA A 159 23.99 7.30 9.56
N GLY A 160 23.63 6.08 9.92
CA GLY A 160 23.26 5.67 11.27
C GLY A 160 21.89 6.19 11.72
N VAL A 161 20.98 6.47 10.80
CA VAL A 161 19.61 6.85 11.14
C VAL A 161 18.87 5.62 11.67
N ASP A 162 18.31 5.73 12.88
CA ASP A 162 17.57 4.66 13.52
C ASP A 162 16.24 4.40 12.78
N CYS A 163 15.88 3.13 12.62
CA CYS A 163 14.65 2.72 11.95
C CYS A 163 13.40 3.33 12.58
N ALA A 164 13.39 3.44 13.92
CA ALA A 164 12.27 3.99 14.68
C ALA A 164 12.06 5.49 14.42
N THR A 165 13.05 6.21 13.91
CA THR A 165 12.91 7.61 13.51
C THR A 165 11.79 7.80 12.49
N CYS A 166 11.69 6.87 11.52
CA CYS A 166 10.72 6.94 10.44
C CYS A 166 9.56 5.93 10.61
N HIS A 167 9.82 4.77 11.22
CA HIS A 167 8.85 3.68 11.35
C HIS A 167 8.23 3.57 12.75
N SER A 168 8.57 4.48 13.67
CA SER A 168 8.22 4.39 15.09
C SER A 168 8.74 3.11 15.77
N ASP A 169 8.40 2.92 17.03
CA ASP A 169 8.86 1.77 17.80
C ASP A 169 8.09 0.50 17.42
N MET A 170 8.63 -0.28 16.49
CA MET A 170 8.03 -1.54 16.01
C MET A 170 7.97 -2.61 17.11
N THR A 171 8.72 -2.49 18.20
CA THR A 171 8.63 -3.42 19.34
C THR A 171 7.27 -3.35 20.04
N LYS A 172 6.52 -2.28 19.81
CA LYS A 172 5.17 -2.05 20.37
C LYS A 172 4.05 -2.22 19.34
N GLN A 173 4.38 -2.60 18.10
CA GLN A 173 3.39 -2.78 17.05
C GLN A 173 3.11 -4.25 16.79
N THR A 174 1.88 -4.68 17.10
CA THR A 174 1.39 -6.02 16.75
C THR A 174 1.15 -6.14 15.25
N THR A 175 0.70 -5.06 14.61
CA THR A 175 0.57 -4.93 13.15
C THR A 175 1.30 -3.66 12.75
N ALA A 176 1.97 -3.66 11.60
CA ALA A 176 2.64 -2.48 11.10
C ALA A 176 1.62 -1.37 10.78
N GLU A 177 1.84 -0.19 11.31
CA GLU A 177 0.97 0.97 11.19
C GLU A 177 1.80 2.20 10.82
N ARG A 178 1.21 3.11 10.05
CA ARG A 178 1.84 4.40 9.75
C ARG A 178 1.67 5.35 10.96
N LYS A 179 2.64 5.35 11.85
CA LYS A 179 2.65 6.20 13.06
C LYS A 179 3.36 7.54 12.85
N VAL A 180 4.28 7.60 11.90
CA VAL A 180 5.08 8.79 11.59
C VAL A 180 4.60 9.35 10.26
N ASN A 181 4.26 10.64 10.24
CA ASN A 181 3.95 11.32 9.00
C ASN A 181 5.26 11.71 8.30
N LEU A 182 5.58 11.00 7.21
CA LEU A 182 6.78 11.24 6.40
C LEU A 182 6.47 12.25 5.28
N ASP A 183 5.94 13.42 5.63
CA ASP A 183 5.75 14.51 4.69
C ASP A 183 7.09 15.20 4.33
N MET A 184 7.04 16.09 3.34
CA MET A 184 8.22 16.82 2.91
C MET A 184 8.85 17.64 4.05
N GLY A 185 8.02 18.23 4.93
CA GLY A 185 8.47 19.00 6.06
C GLY A 185 9.29 18.17 7.06
N PHE A 186 8.86 16.94 7.34
CA PHE A 186 9.61 16.00 8.17
C PHE A 186 11.00 15.70 7.59
N CYS A 187 11.08 15.45 6.29
CA CYS A 187 12.35 15.18 5.62
C CYS A 187 13.27 16.40 5.65
N LEU A 188 12.76 17.57 5.28
CA LEU A 188 13.53 18.82 5.25
C LEU A 188 14.05 19.18 6.65
N GLN A 189 13.23 19.09 7.69
CA GLN A 189 13.66 19.40 9.07
C GLN A 189 14.85 18.53 9.49
N CYS A 190 14.85 17.25 9.20
CA CYS A 190 15.96 16.36 9.53
C CYS A 190 17.21 16.71 8.69
N HIS A 191 17.04 16.91 7.38
CA HIS A 191 18.13 17.26 6.47
C HIS A 191 18.82 18.57 6.83
N GLU A 192 18.05 19.60 7.18
CA GLU A 192 18.58 20.88 7.69
C GLU A 192 19.38 20.70 9.00
N GLN A 193 18.82 19.96 9.96
CA GLN A 193 19.50 19.67 11.23
C GLN A 193 20.81 18.90 11.02
N LYS A 194 20.80 17.97 10.08
CA LYS A 194 21.99 17.16 9.74
C LYS A 194 22.93 17.86 8.76
N LYS A 195 22.57 19.02 8.23
CA LYS A 195 23.34 19.80 7.24
C LYS A 195 23.64 18.99 5.97
N VAL A 196 22.68 18.21 5.51
CA VAL A 196 22.72 17.47 4.25
C VAL A 196 21.83 18.13 3.21
N SER A 197 21.92 17.70 1.93
CA SER A 197 21.19 18.35 0.83
C SER A 197 19.69 18.45 1.07
N ILE A 198 19.14 19.63 0.76
CA ILE A 198 17.71 19.95 0.72
C ILE A 198 17.27 20.37 -0.69
N ASP A 199 18.12 20.12 -1.71
CA ASP A 199 17.80 20.44 -3.10
C ASP A 199 16.65 19.58 -3.58
N CYS A 200 15.75 20.18 -4.37
CA CYS A 200 14.55 19.50 -4.86
C CYS A 200 14.87 18.18 -5.58
N GLU A 201 15.87 18.19 -6.47
CA GLU A 201 16.28 17.03 -7.26
C GLU A 201 16.94 15.91 -6.44
N THR A 202 17.29 16.16 -5.16
CA THR A 202 17.80 15.11 -4.26
C THR A 202 16.68 14.13 -3.89
N CYS A 203 15.44 14.62 -3.81
CA CYS A 203 14.29 13.87 -3.31
C CYS A 203 13.20 13.65 -4.38
N HIS A 204 13.20 14.42 -5.47
CA HIS A 204 12.18 14.35 -6.51
C HIS A 204 12.79 14.10 -7.89
N ASP A 205 12.00 13.45 -8.79
CA ASP A 205 12.30 13.28 -10.23
C ASP A 205 11.66 14.37 -11.05
#